data_084c0f77b9332cd3f49f582a5a6a2418
#
_entry.id   084c0f77b9332cd3f49f582a5a6a2418
#
_cell.length_a   1.000
_cell.length_b   1.000
_cell.length_c   1.000
_cell.angle_alpha   90.00
_cell.angle_beta   90.00
_cell.angle_gamma   90.00
#
_symmetry.space_group_name_H-M   'P 1'
#
loop_
_entity.id
_entity.type
_entity.pdbx_description
1 polymer ?
#
loop_
_entity_poly.entity_id
_entity_poly.type
_entity_poly.pdbx_seq_one_letter_code
_entity_poly.pdbx_strand_id
1 'polypeptide(L)'
;ADDFATYVDKWGIGHSSGVDFPGESLGIVKERDQYDGATLGSMSFGQALSVSPIEIARAVGGIANGGVMMTPHFYKSSKGDEKDWGEGERAISEDAASQVTSCMQTVVSEGTGVGGAVDGYDVAGKTGTAERADENGGYLKENYMSSFMGFAPAQSPKVLCYITLDGTPSGSDAAAVPFQ
;
A
#
# COMPACT_ATOMS: atom_id res chain seq x y z
N ALA A 1 9.88 -17.49 7.52
CA ALA A 1 8.66 -17.03 8.19
C ALA A 1 8.95 -15.89 9.18
N ASP A 2 9.98 -16.05 10.03
CA ASP A 2 10.31 -15.05 11.06
C ASP A 2 10.72 -13.72 10.45
N ASP A 3 11.63 -13.72 9.47
CA ASP A 3 12.04 -12.52 8.76
C ASP A 3 10.85 -11.82 8.09
N PHE A 4 9.94 -12.60 7.49
CA PHE A 4 8.74 -12.05 6.85
C PHE A 4 7.84 -11.35 7.89
N ALA A 5 7.55 -12.01 9.01
CA ALA A 5 6.75 -11.42 10.09
C ALA A 5 7.42 -10.15 10.66
N THR A 6 8.74 -10.19 10.84
CA THR A 6 9.52 -9.01 11.26
C THR A 6 9.36 -7.85 10.29
N TYR A 7 9.34 -8.10 8.97
CA TYR A 7 9.12 -7.03 8.01
C TYR A 7 7.67 -6.56 7.95
N VAL A 8 6.67 -7.45 8.11
CA VAL A 8 5.26 -7.05 8.24
C VAL A 8 5.09 -6.07 9.39
N ASP A 9 5.65 -6.40 10.55
CA ASP A 9 5.67 -5.53 11.73
C ASP A 9 6.42 -4.22 11.48
N LYS A 10 7.62 -4.30 10.91
CA LYS A 10 8.46 -3.13 10.60
C LYS A 10 7.83 -2.15 9.61
N TRP A 11 6.95 -2.63 8.72
CA TRP A 11 6.15 -1.81 7.83
C TRP A 11 4.90 -1.25 8.51
N GLY A 12 4.68 -1.55 9.78
CA GLY A 12 3.53 -1.09 10.56
C GLY A 12 2.20 -1.66 10.10
N ILE A 13 2.23 -2.80 9.42
CA ILE A 13 1.02 -3.49 8.94
C ILE A 13 0.33 -4.14 10.15
N GLY A 14 -0.95 -3.83 10.36
CA GLY A 14 -1.71 -4.26 11.53
C GLY A 14 -1.55 -3.35 12.76
N HIS A 15 -0.85 -2.23 12.62
CA HIS A 15 -0.63 -1.26 13.70
C HIS A 15 -1.22 0.11 13.35
N SER A 16 -1.50 0.91 14.38
CA SER A 16 -1.95 2.29 14.15
C SER A 16 -0.89 3.09 13.39
N SER A 17 -1.32 3.79 12.35
CA SER A 17 -0.45 4.69 11.59
C SER A 17 -0.07 5.96 12.35
N GLY A 18 -0.79 6.28 13.42
CA GLY A 18 -0.64 7.51 14.19
C GLY A 18 -1.30 8.73 13.52
N VAL A 19 -2.15 8.51 12.52
CA VAL A 19 -2.88 9.60 11.86
C VAL A 19 -3.73 10.38 12.85
N ASP A 20 -3.75 11.69 12.72
CA ASP A 20 -4.53 12.62 13.57
C ASP A 20 -6.02 12.67 13.17
N PHE A 21 -6.59 11.53 12.81
CA PHE A 21 -8.00 11.38 12.43
C PHE A 21 -8.63 10.21 13.19
N PRO A 22 -9.82 10.39 13.78
CA PRO A 22 -10.47 9.34 14.56
C PRO A 22 -11.02 8.22 13.68
N GLY A 23 -11.09 7.00 14.23
CA GLY A 23 -11.75 5.86 13.60
C GLY A 23 -10.84 5.05 12.67
N GLU A 24 -9.54 5.12 12.83
CA GLU A 24 -8.60 4.24 12.13
C GLU A 24 -8.88 2.77 12.47
N SER A 25 -8.96 1.93 11.43
CA SER A 25 -9.03 0.47 11.56
C SER A 25 -7.63 -0.11 11.43
N LEU A 26 -7.28 -1.05 12.30
CA LEU A 26 -6.01 -1.79 12.24
C LEU A 26 -6.07 -3.00 11.28
N GLY A 27 -7.21 -3.18 10.61
CA GLY A 27 -7.38 -4.34 9.73
C GLY A 27 -7.41 -5.68 10.48
N ILE A 28 -7.00 -6.74 9.79
CA ILE A 28 -6.88 -8.11 10.34
C ILE A 28 -5.57 -8.68 9.83
N VAL A 29 -4.58 -8.79 10.70
CA VAL A 29 -3.26 -9.34 10.39
C VAL A 29 -2.94 -10.43 11.41
N LYS A 30 -2.50 -11.59 10.95
CA LYS A 30 -2.09 -12.69 11.84
C LYS A 30 -0.79 -12.34 12.54
N GLU A 31 -0.74 -12.57 13.84
CA GLU A 31 0.50 -12.57 14.59
C GLU A 31 1.40 -13.75 14.17
N ARG A 32 2.70 -13.64 14.42
CA ARG A 32 3.67 -14.66 14.00
C ARG A 32 3.36 -16.06 14.53
N ASP A 33 2.88 -16.17 15.75
CA ASP A 33 2.50 -17.43 16.41
C ASP A 33 1.23 -18.07 15.82
N GLN A 34 0.44 -17.30 15.07
CA GLN A 34 -0.76 -17.76 14.36
C GLN A 34 -0.47 -18.25 12.93
N TYR A 35 0.79 -18.20 12.49
CA TYR A 35 1.14 -18.65 11.14
C TYR A 35 1.03 -20.17 11.04
N ASP A 36 0.21 -20.62 10.12
CA ASP A 36 0.11 -22.02 9.68
C ASP A 36 0.95 -22.28 8.42
N GLY A 37 0.90 -23.51 7.88
CA GLY A 37 1.68 -23.88 6.70
C GLY A 37 1.36 -23.09 5.42
N ALA A 38 0.21 -22.45 5.32
CA ALA A 38 -0.24 -21.67 4.17
C ALA A 38 -0.04 -20.15 4.35
N THR A 39 0.04 -19.69 5.60
CA THR A 39 0.01 -18.24 5.93
C THR A 39 1.12 -17.46 5.22
N LEU A 40 2.37 -17.94 5.29
CA LEU A 40 3.49 -17.27 4.64
C LEU A 40 3.29 -17.15 3.12
N GLY A 41 2.86 -18.23 2.49
CA GLY A 41 2.56 -18.26 1.06
C GLY A 41 1.47 -17.25 0.69
N SER A 42 0.37 -17.27 1.41
CA SER A 42 -0.78 -16.38 1.13
C SER A 42 -0.46 -14.91 1.39
N MET A 43 0.14 -14.59 2.52
CA MET A 43 0.47 -13.21 2.87
C MET A 43 1.53 -12.59 1.94
N SER A 44 2.44 -13.40 1.38
CA SER A 44 3.51 -12.92 0.51
C SER A 44 3.02 -12.29 -0.80
N PHE A 45 1.81 -12.61 -1.24
CA PHE A 45 1.16 -11.97 -2.38
C PHE A 45 -0.11 -11.17 -2.01
N GLY A 46 -0.28 -10.84 -0.72
CA GLY A 46 -1.34 -9.93 -0.26
C GLY A 46 -2.68 -10.59 0.02
N GLN A 47 -2.73 -11.91 0.26
CA GLN A 47 -3.92 -12.63 0.71
C GLN A 47 -3.82 -12.97 2.20
N ALA A 48 -4.92 -13.42 2.80
CA ALA A 48 -5.02 -13.80 4.21
C ALA A 48 -4.67 -12.67 5.21
N LEU A 49 -4.81 -11.43 4.79
CA LEU A 49 -4.73 -10.24 5.62
C LEU A 49 -5.70 -9.16 5.10
N SER A 50 -6.12 -8.27 5.99
CA SER A 50 -6.88 -7.07 5.64
C SER A 50 -6.18 -5.87 6.25
N VAL A 51 -5.96 -4.83 5.48
CA VAL A 51 -5.25 -3.62 5.89
C VAL A 51 -6.06 -2.38 5.52
N SER A 52 -5.92 -1.32 6.29
CA SER A 52 -6.59 -0.07 5.98
C SER A 52 -5.89 0.68 4.83
N PRO A 53 -6.61 1.51 4.07
CA PRO A 53 -6.01 2.35 3.03
C PRO A 53 -4.88 3.24 3.54
N ILE A 54 -4.96 3.72 4.78
CA ILE A 54 -3.92 4.59 5.35
C ILE A 54 -2.64 3.82 5.68
N GLU A 55 -2.74 2.56 6.12
CA GLU A 55 -1.56 1.69 6.33
C GLU A 55 -0.84 1.45 5.01
N ILE A 56 -1.58 1.14 3.94
CA ILE A 56 -1.00 0.98 2.59
C ILE A 56 -0.36 2.28 2.11
N ALA A 57 -1.05 3.41 2.27
CA ALA A 57 -0.49 4.72 1.88
C ALA A 57 0.79 5.05 2.66
N ARG A 58 0.85 4.76 3.97
CA ARG A 58 2.04 4.93 4.80
C ARG A 58 3.19 4.05 4.32
N ALA A 59 2.92 2.77 4.07
CA ALA A 59 3.93 1.82 3.62
C ALA A 59 4.50 2.19 2.24
N VAL A 60 3.64 2.44 1.24
CA VAL A 60 4.09 2.85 -0.10
C VAL A 60 4.72 4.24 -0.07
N GLY A 61 4.23 5.14 0.78
CA GLY A 61 4.87 6.43 1.07
C GLY A 61 6.29 6.27 1.61
N GLY A 62 6.53 5.24 2.42
CA GLY A 62 7.87 4.87 2.88
C GLY A 62 8.81 4.47 1.73
N ILE A 63 8.32 3.70 0.74
CA ILE A 63 9.09 3.39 -0.48
C ILE A 63 9.41 4.68 -1.24
N ALA A 64 8.41 5.50 -1.51
CA ALA A 64 8.54 6.79 -2.19
C ALA A 64 9.48 7.77 -1.46
N ASN A 65 9.62 7.63 -0.15
CA ASN A 65 10.49 8.45 0.71
C ASN A 65 11.82 7.78 1.04
N GLY A 66 12.38 7.01 0.12
CA GLY A 66 13.71 6.39 0.26
C GLY A 66 13.80 5.37 1.41
N GLY A 67 12.71 4.70 1.75
CA GLY A 67 12.65 3.67 2.77
C GLY A 67 12.30 4.14 4.18
N VAL A 68 11.90 5.41 4.34
CA VAL A 68 11.50 6.00 5.63
C VAL A 68 9.99 6.25 5.65
N MET A 69 9.29 5.56 6.51
CA MET A 69 7.85 5.77 6.74
C MET A 69 7.63 6.98 7.64
N MET A 70 6.75 7.88 7.20
CA MET A 70 6.32 9.04 7.97
C MET A 70 4.97 8.77 8.64
N THR A 71 4.69 9.51 9.70
CA THR A 71 3.34 9.54 10.28
C THR A 71 2.42 10.33 9.36
N PRO A 72 1.36 9.70 8.78
CA PRO A 72 0.39 10.42 7.99
C PRO A 72 -0.40 11.41 8.87
N HIS A 73 -0.72 12.60 8.35
CA HIS A 73 -1.42 13.61 9.13
C HIS A 73 -2.18 14.60 8.23
N PHE A 74 -3.26 15.13 8.76
CA PHE A 74 -4.05 16.20 8.15
C PHE A 74 -3.64 17.58 8.67
N TYR A 75 -3.28 17.68 9.95
CA TYR A 75 -2.87 18.93 10.55
C TYR A 75 -1.40 19.24 10.24
N LYS A 76 -1.16 20.36 9.62
CA LYS A 76 0.19 20.88 9.38
C LYS A 76 0.54 21.99 10.38
N SER A 77 -0.23 23.06 10.38
CA SER A 77 0.03 24.21 11.24
C SER A 77 -1.22 25.07 11.44
N SER A 78 -1.26 25.83 12.52
CA SER A 78 -2.27 26.86 12.76
C SER A 78 -1.63 28.06 13.42
N LYS A 79 -1.81 29.27 12.83
CA LYS A 79 -1.32 30.54 13.37
C LYS A 79 0.19 30.56 13.69
N GLY A 80 0.99 29.79 12.91
CA GLY A 80 2.44 29.71 13.11
C GLY A 80 2.89 28.66 14.14
N ASP A 81 1.97 27.92 14.73
CA ASP A 81 2.26 26.76 15.58
C ASP A 81 2.30 25.50 14.68
N GLU A 82 3.50 25.00 14.42
CA GLU A 82 3.71 23.79 13.62
C GLU A 82 3.88 22.59 14.56
N LYS A 83 3.13 21.52 14.30
CA LYS A 83 3.29 20.26 15.02
C LYS A 83 4.48 19.50 14.45
N ASP A 84 5.37 19.07 15.32
CA ASP A 84 6.43 18.11 14.98
C ASP A 84 5.83 16.70 14.87
N TRP A 85 5.95 16.09 13.69
CA TRP A 85 5.49 14.73 13.40
C TRP A 85 6.63 13.70 13.45
N GLY A 86 7.82 14.12 13.86
CA GLY A 86 9.02 13.30 13.98
C GLY A 86 9.74 13.04 12.65
N GLU A 87 10.84 12.33 12.74
CA GLU A 87 11.74 12.05 11.61
C GLU A 87 11.31 10.82 10.79
N GLY A 88 10.26 10.11 11.22
CA GLY A 88 9.83 8.86 10.61
C GLY A 88 10.66 7.66 11.03
N GLU A 89 10.30 6.50 10.51
CA GLU A 89 10.92 5.22 10.83
C GLU A 89 11.46 4.54 9.56
N ARG A 90 12.73 4.16 9.58
CA ARG A 90 13.34 3.47 8.44
C ARG A 90 12.94 2.00 8.40
N ALA A 91 12.15 1.61 7.40
CA ALA A 91 11.76 0.23 7.17
C ALA A 91 12.78 -0.54 6.31
N ILE A 92 13.32 0.08 5.26
CA ILE A 92 14.30 -0.51 4.35
C ILE A 92 15.41 0.49 4.00
N SER A 93 16.49 0.00 3.40
CA SER A 93 17.56 0.87 2.91
C SER A 93 17.08 1.74 1.73
N GLU A 94 17.75 2.86 1.51
CA GLU A 94 17.49 3.74 0.37
C GLU A 94 17.70 3.02 -0.96
N ASP A 95 18.75 2.18 -1.04
CA ASP A 95 19.03 1.34 -2.22
C ASP A 95 17.87 0.36 -2.50
N ALA A 96 17.36 -0.34 -1.48
CA ALA A 96 16.21 -1.22 -1.64
C ALA A 96 14.95 -0.46 -2.07
N ALA A 97 14.69 0.71 -1.51
CA ALA A 97 13.57 1.57 -1.90
C ALA A 97 13.68 2.02 -3.36
N SER A 98 14.88 2.39 -3.81
CA SER A 98 15.15 2.76 -5.20
C SER A 98 14.93 1.60 -6.17
N GLN A 99 15.38 0.39 -5.82
CA GLN A 99 15.14 -0.81 -6.62
C GLN A 99 13.66 -1.13 -6.74
N VAL A 100 12.91 -1.07 -5.62
CA VAL A 100 11.45 -1.29 -5.63
C VAL A 100 10.76 -0.22 -6.48
N THR A 101 11.14 1.05 -6.37
CA THR A 101 10.61 2.13 -7.21
C THR A 101 10.82 1.83 -8.70
N SER A 102 12.00 1.37 -9.09
CA SER A 102 12.28 0.98 -10.49
C SER A 102 11.39 -0.20 -10.95
N CYS A 103 11.17 -1.19 -10.10
CA CYS A 103 10.20 -2.25 -10.39
C CYS A 103 8.78 -1.71 -10.55
N MET A 104 8.35 -0.76 -9.70
CA MET A 104 7.03 -0.13 -9.79
C MET A 104 6.86 0.73 -11.06
N GLN A 105 7.93 1.37 -11.55
CA GLN A 105 7.92 2.04 -12.84
C GLN A 105 7.71 1.05 -14.00
N THR A 106 8.38 -0.11 -13.96
CA THR A 106 8.17 -1.18 -14.95
C THR A 106 6.74 -1.71 -14.94
N VAL A 107 6.11 -1.81 -13.77
CA VAL A 107 4.68 -2.19 -13.68
C VAL A 107 3.79 -1.21 -14.46
N VAL A 108 4.08 0.08 -14.43
CA VAL A 108 3.31 1.11 -15.13
C VAL A 108 3.67 1.20 -16.61
N SER A 109 4.93 1.00 -16.98
CA SER A 109 5.37 1.09 -18.38
C SER A 109 5.05 -0.16 -19.20
N GLU A 110 5.13 -1.36 -18.62
CA GLU A 110 5.09 -2.64 -19.35
C GLU A 110 4.22 -3.72 -18.66
N GLY A 111 3.78 -3.47 -17.43
CA GLY A 111 3.10 -4.47 -16.59
C GLY A 111 1.60 -4.27 -16.48
N THR A 112 1.04 -4.81 -15.40
CA THR A 112 -0.40 -4.75 -15.07
C THR A 112 -0.89 -3.35 -14.73
N GLY A 113 -0.01 -2.38 -14.53
CA GLY A 113 -0.33 -1.00 -14.18
C GLY A 113 -0.32 -0.01 -15.34
N VAL A 114 -0.25 -0.47 -16.59
CA VAL A 114 -0.22 0.40 -17.78
C VAL A 114 -1.39 1.39 -17.83
N GLY A 115 -2.57 0.97 -17.33
CA GLY A 115 -3.73 1.86 -17.21
C GLY A 115 -3.55 3.01 -16.20
N GLY A 116 -2.50 3.02 -15.40
CA GLY A 116 -2.14 4.11 -14.48
C GLY A 116 -1.03 5.03 -14.98
N ALA A 117 -0.61 4.88 -16.25
CA ALA A 117 0.36 5.78 -16.86
C ALA A 117 -0.26 7.16 -17.10
N VAL A 118 0.47 8.21 -16.76
CA VAL A 118 0.03 9.60 -16.94
C VAL A 118 0.98 10.29 -17.92
N ASP A 119 0.45 10.84 -19.01
CA ASP A 119 1.24 11.49 -20.04
C ASP A 119 2.09 12.65 -19.47
N GLY A 120 3.39 12.61 -19.73
CA GLY A 120 4.34 13.62 -19.27
C GLY A 120 4.82 13.45 -17.83
N TYR A 121 4.38 12.39 -17.14
CA TYR A 121 4.83 12.07 -15.78
C TYR A 121 5.45 10.68 -15.70
N ASP A 122 6.51 10.58 -14.91
CA ASP A 122 7.11 9.31 -14.56
C ASP A 122 6.44 8.77 -13.31
N VAL A 123 5.59 7.75 -13.49
CA VAL A 123 4.77 7.15 -12.44
C VAL A 123 5.36 5.82 -11.99
N ALA A 124 5.49 5.62 -10.70
CA ALA A 124 5.74 4.32 -10.10
C ALA A 124 4.44 3.84 -9.43
N GLY A 125 3.98 2.62 -9.73
CA GLY A 125 2.71 2.15 -9.22
C GLY A 125 2.57 0.63 -9.19
N LYS A 126 1.52 0.14 -8.49
CA LYS A 126 1.19 -1.27 -8.38
C LYS A 126 -0.31 -1.47 -8.31
N THR A 127 -0.79 -2.43 -9.08
CA THR A 127 -2.17 -2.93 -9.03
C THR A 127 -2.35 -3.93 -7.89
N GLY A 128 -3.53 -4.00 -7.33
CA GLY A 128 -3.96 -5.04 -6.42
C GLY A 128 -5.32 -5.60 -6.84
N THR A 129 -5.51 -6.89 -6.64
CA THR A 129 -6.78 -7.58 -6.89
C THR A 129 -7.02 -8.55 -5.75
N ALA A 130 -8.07 -8.33 -4.99
CA ALA A 130 -8.50 -9.25 -3.93
C ALA A 130 -9.87 -9.83 -4.26
N GLU A 131 -10.02 -11.14 -4.11
CA GLU A 131 -11.31 -11.81 -4.18
C GLU A 131 -12.12 -11.51 -2.93
N ARG A 132 -13.42 -11.28 -3.06
CA ARG A 132 -14.31 -11.06 -1.93
C ARG A 132 -14.79 -12.38 -1.37
N ALA A 133 -14.77 -12.48 -0.05
CA ALA A 133 -15.30 -13.65 0.65
C ALA A 133 -16.82 -13.76 0.46
N ASP A 134 -17.31 -14.98 0.25
CA ASP A 134 -18.72 -15.32 0.26
C ASP A 134 -19.16 -15.64 1.69
N GLU A 135 -20.33 -15.18 2.11
CA GLU A 135 -20.90 -15.45 3.45
C GLU A 135 -21.10 -16.96 3.73
N ASN A 136 -21.24 -17.75 2.68
CA ASN A 136 -21.41 -19.21 2.75
C ASN A 136 -20.06 -19.97 2.68
N GLY A 137 -18.94 -19.22 2.66
CA GLY A 137 -17.59 -19.76 2.53
C GLY A 137 -17.07 -19.75 1.09
N GLY A 138 -15.75 -19.64 0.92
CA GLY A 138 -15.09 -19.45 -0.36
C GLY A 138 -15.11 -17.99 -0.84
N TYR A 139 -15.07 -17.79 -2.15
CA TYR A 139 -14.98 -16.48 -2.77
C TYR A 139 -16.10 -16.25 -3.78
N LEU A 140 -16.58 -15.02 -3.87
CA LEU A 140 -17.55 -14.59 -4.87
C LEU A 140 -16.91 -14.60 -6.26
N LYS A 141 -17.65 -15.09 -7.26
CA LYS A 141 -17.19 -15.07 -8.65
C LYS A 141 -17.40 -13.68 -9.26
N GLU A 142 -16.44 -13.24 -10.06
CA GLU A 142 -16.50 -11.96 -10.78
C GLU A 142 -16.86 -10.78 -9.85
N ASN A 143 -16.31 -10.79 -8.67
CA ASN A 143 -16.55 -9.77 -7.64
C ASN A 143 -15.26 -9.51 -6.87
N TYR A 144 -14.52 -8.51 -7.33
CA TYR A 144 -13.18 -8.21 -6.83
C TYR A 144 -13.15 -6.85 -6.14
N MET A 145 -12.24 -6.72 -5.21
CA MET A 145 -11.74 -5.42 -4.77
C MET A 145 -10.49 -5.11 -5.59
N SER A 146 -10.62 -4.23 -6.56
CA SER A 146 -9.50 -3.74 -7.36
C SER A 146 -8.86 -2.55 -6.71
N SER A 147 -7.55 -2.47 -6.73
CA SER A 147 -6.83 -1.32 -6.22
C SER A 147 -5.65 -0.93 -7.11
N PHE A 148 -5.30 0.34 -7.06
CA PHE A 148 -4.07 0.87 -7.63
C PHE A 148 -3.47 1.89 -6.66
N MET A 149 -2.18 1.74 -6.39
CA MET A 149 -1.40 2.69 -5.62
C MET A 149 -0.24 3.17 -6.48
N GLY A 150 -0.08 4.47 -6.60
CA GLY A 150 1.03 5.04 -7.34
C GLY A 150 1.49 6.37 -6.78
N PHE A 151 2.70 6.76 -7.15
CA PHE A 151 3.27 8.06 -6.80
C PHE A 151 4.03 8.65 -7.99
N ALA A 152 4.09 9.96 -8.04
CA ALA A 152 4.75 10.72 -9.10
C ALA A 152 5.36 12.04 -8.57
N PRO A 153 6.45 12.56 -9.23
CA PRO A 153 7.35 11.82 -10.13
C PRO A 153 8.09 10.70 -9.38
N ALA A 154 8.38 9.58 -10.04
CA ALA A 154 8.96 8.40 -9.37
C ALA A 154 10.29 8.66 -8.67
N GLN A 155 11.15 9.54 -9.24
CA GLN A 155 12.48 9.84 -8.70
C GLN A 155 12.47 10.98 -7.65
N SER A 156 11.40 11.77 -7.58
CA SER A 156 11.23 12.85 -6.59
C SER A 156 9.76 13.00 -6.24
N PRO A 157 9.19 12.04 -5.53
CA PRO A 157 7.75 11.95 -5.28
C PRO A 157 7.17 13.20 -4.61
N LYS A 158 6.05 13.69 -5.15
CA LYS A 158 5.30 14.84 -4.64
C LYS A 158 3.87 14.49 -4.31
N VAL A 159 3.32 13.50 -5.01
CA VAL A 159 1.96 13.03 -4.85
C VAL A 159 1.97 11.51 -4.77
N LEU A 160 1.19 10.98 -3.84
CA LEU A 160 0.86 9.57 -3.74
C LEU A 160 -0.65 9.47 -3.78
N CYS A 161 -1.18 8.57 -4.59
CA CYS A 161 -2.60 8.33 -4.72
C CYS A 161 -2.90 6.83 -4.58
N TYR A 162 -3.92 6.52 -3.79
CA TYR A 162 -4.46 5.17 -3.65
C TYR A 162 -5.93 5.15 -4.03
N ILE A 163 -6.27 4.30 -4.98
CA ILE A 163 -7.65 4.10 -5.43
C ILE A 163 -8.03 2.66 -5.17
N THR A 164 -9.19 2.44 -4.60
CA THR A 164 -9.80 1.13 -4.46
C THR A 164 -11.24 1.17 -4.95
N LEU A 165 -11.63 0.16 -5.70
CA LEU A 165 -12.97 -0.03 -6.24
C LEU A 165 -13.49 -1.38 -5.75
N ASP A 166 -14.63 -1.35 -5.07
CA ASP A 166 -15.28 -2.53 -4.52
C ASP A 166 -16.35 -3.06 -5.48
N GLY A 167 -16.40 -4.39 -5.63
CA GLY A 167 -17.42 -5.05 -6.45
C GLY A 167 -17.16 -4.98 -7.96
N THR A 168 -15.92 -4.88 -8.40
CA THR A 168 -15.59 -4.85 -9.83
C THR A 168 -15.68 -6.24 -10.46
N PRO A 169 -16.20 -6.36 -11.71
CA PRO A 169 -16.29 -7.64 -12.40
C PRO A 169 -14.95 -8.14 -12.95
N SER A 170 -13.97 -7.25 -13.10
CA SER A 170 -12.58 -7.56 -13.51
C SER A 170 -11.58 -6.99 -12.51
N GLY A 171 -10.48 -7.71 -12.31
CA GLY A 171 -9.56 -7.43 -11.20
C GLY A 171 -8.51 -6.38 -11.49
N SER A 172 -7.64 -6.59 -12.48
CA SER A 172 -6.33 -5.94 -12.45
C SER A 172 -6.30 -4.46 -12.82
N ASP A 173 -7.12 -4.01 -13.74
CA ASP A 173 -6.95 -2.69 -14.38
C ASP A 173 -7.98 -1.65 -13.94
N ALA A 174 -9.07 -2.10 -13.30
CA ALA A 174 -10.22 -1.24 -13.01
C ALA A 174 -9.87 -0.01 -12.17
N ALA A 175 -8.96 -0.12 -11.21
CA ALA A 175 -8.55 0.98 -10.35
C ALA A 175 -7.36 1.79 -10.92
N ALA A 176 -6.64 1.28 -11.92
CA ALA A 176 -5.52 1.98 -12.53
C ALA A 176 -6.01 3.12 -13.45
N VAL A 177 -7.10 2.90 -14.19
CA VAL A 177 -7.66 3.92 -15.11
C VAL A 177 -8.09 5.21 -14.40
N PRO A 178 -8.84 5.20 -13.28
CA PRO A 178 -9.18 6.44 -12.59
C PRO A 178 -7.99 7.13 -11.90
N PHE A 179 -6.82 6.53 -11.88
CA PHE A 179 -5.60 7.14 -11.33
C PHE A 179 -5.04 8.24 -12.25
N GLN A 180 -5.27 8.17 -13.57
CA GLN A 180 -4.86 9.17 -14.55
C GLN A 180 -5.50 10.53 -14.28
#